data_b92776a982b5e633c8819732b06ad298
#
_entry.id   b92776a982b5e633c8819732b06ad298
#
_cell.length_a   1.000
_cell.length_b   1.000
_cell.length_c   1.000
_cell.angle_alpha   90.00
_cell.angle_beta   90.00
_cell.angle_gamma   90.00
#
_symmetry.space_group_name_H-M   'P 1'
#
loop_
_entity.id
_entity.type
_entity.pdbx_description
1 polymer ?
#
loop_
_entity_poly.entity_id
_entity_poly.type
_entity_poly.pdbx_seq_one_letter_code
_entity_poly.pdbx_strand_id
1 'polypeptide(L)'
;MSQNWRCPNCGYFSTLTKENLLMSDGFINSRSKHGALKVRITSMNCPNDECRGLTVDMHIAGVKSVGHVGPSGGSSTTEINMEDVRWHKRLLPEARVMPLPASVPDEIRITYEEAVLISEISGRAAAAMARRCLQGIVRNFFNIPQEKRGNLGAELSFVKDRIDPDLWEDIQTLRSVGDIGAHMDKNVDQIIDVSPQEARSLIELIETLFAEWYAAKEKRAKNKEALQQIFREKRQAQKDAKEAGKSTVEGIEE
;
A
#
# COMPACT_ATOMS: atom_id res chain seq x y z
N MET A 1 4.04 25.61 -12.16
CA MET A 1 3.42 25.29 -10.85
C MET A 1 4.06 24.02 -10.34
N SER A 2 4.67 24.04 -9.16
CA SER A 2 5.19 22.85 -8.53
C SER A 2 4.02 22.04 -7.98
N GLN A 3 3.84 20.83 -8.49
CA GLN A 3 2.77 19.94 -8.04
C GLN A 3 3.37 18.92 -7.07
N ASN A 4 2.83 18.89 -5.85
CA ASN A 4 3.24 17.89 -4.86
C ASN A 4 2.69 16.52 -5.27
N TRP A 5 3.54 15.52 -5.18
CA TRP A 5 3.21 14.15 -5.53
C TRP A 5 3.71 13.18 -4.45
N ARG A 6 2.93 12.15 -4.18
CA ARG A 6 3.30 11.07 -3.27
C ARG A 6 3.49 9.79 -4.07
N CYS A 7 4.66 9.20 -3.96
CA CYS A 7 4.97 7.95 -4.64
C CYS A 7 4.02 6.83 -4.19
N PRO A 8 3.31 6.17 -5.11
CA PRO A 8 2.42 5.06 -4.74
C PRO A 8 3.17 3.81 -4.28
N ASN A 9 4.47 3.68 -4.62
CA ASN A 9 5.26 2.51 -4.27
C ASN A 9 5.85 2.59 -2.85
N CYS A 10 6.37 3.76 -2.42
CA CYS A 10 7.05 3.90 -1.12
C CYS A 10 6.48 4.99 -0.22
N GLY A 11 5.48 5.74 -0.69
CA GLY A 11 4.88 6.84 0.07
C GLY A 11 5.72 8.11 0.18
N TYR A 12 6.90 8.18 -0.46
CA TYR A 12 7.78 9.36 -0.43
C TYR A 12 7.11 10.58 -1.06
N PHE A 13 7.17 11.72 -0.35
CA PHE A 13 6.65 12.99 -0.86
C PHE A 13 7.72 13.70 -1.69
N SER A 14 7.35 14.14 -2.89
CA SER A 14 8.23 14.83 -3.81
C SER A 14 7.48 15.92 -4.56
N THR A 15 8.24 16.86 -5.10
CA THR A 15 7.76 17.83 -6.08
C THR A 15 8.03 17.28 -7.49
N LEU A 16 7.04 17.37 -8.37
CA LEU A 16 7.20 17.01 -9.77
C LEU A 16 8.02 18.09 -10.51
N THR A 17 9.10 17.66 -11.14
CA THR A 17 10.01 18.46 -11.93
C THR A 17 10.17 17.88 -13.33
N LYS A 18 10.85 18.58 -14.24
CA LYS A 18 11.16 18.05 -15.57
C LYS A 18 12.06 16.81 -15.56
N GLU A 19 12.73 16.53 -14.45
CA GLU A 19 13.64 15.40 -14.30
C GLU A 19 12.89 14.12 -13.92
N ASN A 20 11.76 14.25 -13.18
CA ASN A 20 10.99 13.10 -12.67
C ASN A 20 9.58 13.01 -13.25
N LEU A 21 9.19 13.89 -14.16
CA LEU A 21 7.89 13.93 -14.83
C LEU A 21 8.07 14.03 -16.34
N LEU A 22 7.49 13.07 -17.06
CA LEU A 22 7.37 13.12 -18.52
C LEU A 22 5.89 13.03 -18.89
N MET A 23 5.46 13.89 -19.82
CA MET A 23 4.12 13.85 -20.41
C MET A 23 4.21 13.69 -21.93
N SER A 24 3.41 12.81 -22.48
CA SER A 24 3.30 12.58 -23.92
C SER A 24 1.82 12.57 -24.33
N ASP A 25 1.46 13.35 -25.35
CA ASP A 25 0.12 13.46 -25.87
C ASP A 25 0.05 12.82 -27.26
N GLY A 26 -1.04 12.06 -27.50
CA GLY A 26 -1.33 11.44 -28.77
C GLY A 26 -2.77 11.67 -29.20
N PHE A 27 -3.05 11.65 -30.51
CA PHE A 27 -4.40 11.67 -31.02
C PHE A 27 -5.02 10.27 -30.98
N ILE A 28 -6.32 10.22 -30.61
CA ILE A 28 -7.16 9.05 -30.80
C ILE A 28 -8.06 9.30 -32.02
N ASN A 29 -8.33 8.25 -32.80
CA ASN A 29 -9.14 8.34 -34.00
C ASN A 29 -10.47 9.05 -33.72
N SER A 30 -10.72 10.15 -34.43
CA SER A 30 -11.90 11.02 -34.24
C SER A 30 -13.26 10.45 -34.76
N ARG A 31 -13.27 9.26 -35.39
CA ARG A 31 -14.48 8.62 -35.87
C ARG A 31 -15.28 7.88 -34.78
N SER A 32 -14.86 7.99 -33.52
CA SER A 32 -15.58 7.42 -32.40
C SER A 32 -16.85 8.24 -32.10
N LYS A 33 -17.86 7.59 -31.49
CA LYS A 33 -19.08 8.28 -30.99
C LYS A 33 -18.78 9.36 -29.93
N HIS A 34 -17.58 9.39 -29.43
CA HIS A 34 -17.13 10.35 -28.42
C HIS A 34 -16.46 11.62 -29.01
N GLY A 35 -16.42 11.74 -30.35
CA GLY A 35 -15.79 12.86 -31.01
C GLY A 35 -14.26 12.81 -31.02
N ALA A 36 -13.65 13.98 -31.19
CA ALA A 36 -12.20 14.09 -31.19
C ALA A 36 -11.62 13.97 -29.78
N LEU A 37 -10.72 13.03 -29.59
CA LEU A 37 -10.07 12.73 -28.32
C LEU A 37 -8.54 12.75 -28.45
N LYS A 38 -7.88 13.09 -27.36
CA LYS A 38 -6.45 12.87 -27.16
C LYS A 38 -6.21 11.99 -25.96
N VAL A 39 -5.13 11.23 -26.02
CA VAL A 39 -4.56 10.51 -24.88
C VAL A 39 -3.37 11.27 -24.35
N ARG A 40 -3.26 11.38 -23.03
CA ARG A 40 -2.06 11.80 -22.30
C ARG A 40 -1.53 10.65 -21.50
N ILE A 41 -0.28 10.32 -21.71
CA ILE A 41 0.47 9.41 -20.83
C ILE A 41 1.40 10.27 -19.99
N THR A 42 1.27 10.12 -18.67
CA THR A 42 2.12 10.81 -17.70
C THR A 42 2.94 9.76 -16.96
N SER A 43 4.27 9.84 -17.07
CA SER A 43 5.17 8.99 -16.31
C SER A 43 5.91 9.79 -15.25
N MET A 44 6.01 9.24 -14.05
CA MET A 44 6.64 9.85 -12.90
C MET A 44 7.60 8.85 -12.25
N ASN A 45 8.86 9.26 -12.07
CA ASN A 45 9.86 8.46 -11.40
C ASN A 45 10.01 8.92 -9.95
N CYS A 46 10.04 7.98 -9.00
CA CYS A 46 10.29 8.30 -7.61
C CYS A 46 11.76 8.75 -7.43
N PRO A 47 12.01 9.95 -6.87
CA PRO A 47 13.37 10.42 -6.64
C PRO A 47 14.05 9.80 -5.42
N ASN A 48 13.34 8.98 -4.64
CA ASN A 48 13.94 8.22 -3.55
C ASN A 48 14.82 7.10 -4.13
N ASP A 49 16.13 7.15 -3.86
CA ASP A 49 17.12 6.20 -4.38
C ASP A 49 16.84 4.74 -3.99
N GLU A 50 16.23 4.51 -2.84
CA GLU A 50 15.84 3.17 -2.38
C GLU A 50 14.60 2.63 -3.11
N CYS A 51 13.81 3.51 -3.74
CA CYS A 51 12.57 3.14 -4.41
C CYS A 51 12.69 3.12 -5.92
N ARG A 52 13.05 4.28 -6.53
CA ARG A 52 13.11 4.51 -7.99
C ARG A 52 11.89 3.99 -8.78
N GLY A 53 10.75 3.81 -8.08
CA GLY A 53 9.53 3.24 -8.64
C GLY A 53 8.95 4.13 -9.75
N LEU A 54 8.53 3.51 -10.85
CA LEU A 54 7.85 4.15 -11.97
C LEU A 54 6.34 4.19 -11.73
N THR A 55 5.73 5.36 -11.96
CA THR A 55 4.28 5.52 -12.03
C THR A 55 3.90 5.97 -13.43
N VAL A 56 2.87 5.36 -14.00
CA VAL A 56 2.35 5.71 -15.33
C VAL A 56 0.84 5.85 -15.25
N ASP A 57 0.34 7.05 -15.51
CA ASP A 57 -1.08 7.37 -15.60
C ASP A 57 -1.47 7.67 -17.05
N MET A 58 -2.63 7.17 -17.48
CA MET A 58 -3.23 7.44 -18.79
C MET A 58 -4.52 8.23 -18.60
N HIS A 59 -4.63 9.34 -19.31
CA HIS A 59 -5.86 10.14 -19.41
C HIS A 59 -6.33 10.18 -20.86
N ILE A 60 -7.61 9.95 -21.09
CA ILE A 60 -8.27 10.20 -22.39
C ILE A 60 -9.25 11.34 -22.16
N ALA A 61 -9.10 12.41 -22.93
CA ALA A 61 -9.85 13.63 -22.78
C ALA A 61 -10.27 14.23 -24.14
N GLY A 62 -11.28 15.08 -24.10
CA GLY A 62 -11.62 15.91 -25.22
C GLY A 62 -10.48 16.81 -25.66
N VAL A 63 -10.70 17.54 -26.75
CA VAL A 63 -9.69 18.48 -27.31
C VAL A 63 -10.19 19.91 -27.20
N LYS A 64 -9.23 20.85 -27.07
CA LYS A 64 -9.47 22.29 -27.17
C LYS A 64 -8.56 22.93 -28.21
N SER A 65 -9.07 23.93 -28.92
CA SER A 65 -8.26 24.71 -29.84
C SER A 65 -7.56 25.82 -29.10
N VAL A 66 -6.25 25.94 -29.29
CA VAL A 66 -5.43 27.02 -28.74
C VAL A 66 -4.89 27.83 -29.91
N GLY A 67 -5.31 29.10 -29.98
CA GLY A 67 -4.82 30.03 -31.00
C GLY A 67 -3.43 30.55 -30.65
N HIS A 68 -2.50 30.54 -31.60
CA HIS A 68 -1.22 31.17 -31.48
C HIS A 68 -1.15 32.35 -32.48
N VAL A 69 -0.92 33.55 -31.98
CA VAL A 69 -0.72 34.75 -32.83
C VAL A 69 0.77 34.97 -32.97
N GLY A 70 1.28 34.73 -34.17
CA GLY A 70 2.68 34.98 -34.51
C GLY A 70 2.85 36.15 -35.49
N PRO A 71 4.08 36.62 -35.76
CA PRO A 71 4.35 37.75 -36.67
C PRO A 71 3.92 37.49 -38.12
N SER A 72 3.75 36.24 -38.52
CA SER A 72 3.37 35.81 -39.90
C SER A 72 1.93 35.34 -40.03
N GLY A 73 1.08 35.58 -39.00
CA GLY A 73 -0.34 35.16 -38.98
C GLY A 73 -0.68 34.28 -37.82
N GLY A 74 -2.00 34.07 -37.62
CA GLY A 74 -2.53 33.18 -36.56
C GLY A 74 -2.48 31.73 -37.02
N SER A 75 -2.00 30.85 -36.13
CA SER A 75 -2.16 29.40 -36.25
C SER A 75 -2.97 28.85 -35.09
N SER A 76 -3.67 27.73 -35.29
CA SER A 76 -4.41 27.05 -34.22
C SER A 76 -3.84 25.65 -34.03
N THR A 77 -3.54 25.31 -32.79
CA THR A 77 -3.16 23.94 -32.41
C THR A 77 -4.24 23.31 -31.57
N THR A 78 -4.39 21.99 -31.71
CA THR A 78 -5.35 21.22 -30.92
C THR A 78 -4.63 20.58 -29.75
N GLU A 79 -4.99 20.97 -28.55
CA GLU A 79 -4.44 20.44 -27.31
C GLU A 79 -5.43 19.53 -26.59
N ILE A 80 -4.93 18.65 -25.71
CA ILE A 80 -5.78 17.86 -24.81
C ILE A 80 -6.46 18.78 -23.81
N ASN A 81 -7.76 18.58 -23.61
CA ASN A 81 -8.53 19.34 -22.62
C ASN A 81 -8.64 18.56 -21.31
N MET A 82 -7.77 18.85 -20.35
CA MET A 82 -7.76 18.19 -19.05
C MET A 82 -8.94 18.56 -18.13
N GLU A 83 -9.80 19.49 -18.56
CA GLU A 83 -11.08 19.79 -17.89
C GLU A 83 -12.20 18.85 -18.38
N ASP A 84 -12.03 18.20 -19.56
CA ASP A 84 -12.95 17.22 -20.16
C ASP A 84 -12.32 15.81 -20.17
N VAL A 85 -11.81 15.35 -19.03
CA VAL A 85 -11.29 13.99 -18.88
C VAL A 85 -12.46 13.00 -18.87
N ARG A 86 -12.47 12.07 -19.84
CA ARG A 86 -13.48 11.04 -20.01
C ARG A 86 -13.12 9.72 -19.37
N TRP A 87 -11.82 9.36 -19.43
CA TRP A 87 -11.28 8.15 -18.83
C TRP A 87 -9.91 8.46 -18.23
N HIS A 88 -9.68 7.90 -17.04
CA HIS A 88 -8.40 7.88 -16.37
C HIS A 88 -8.11 6.47 -15.90
N LYS A 89 -6.89 5.98 -16.15
CA LYS A 89 -6.42 4.71 -15.63
C LYS A 89 -4.95 4.82 -15.26
N ARG A 90 -4.61 4.33 -14.07
CA ARG A 90 -3.22 4.08 -13.72
C ARG A 90 -2.77 2.78 -14.39
N LEU A 91 -1.65 2.84 -15.11
CA LEU A 91 -1.07 1.70 -15.79
C LEU A 91 0.03 1.05 -14.95
N LEU A 92 0.79 1.87 -14.18
CA LEU A 92 1.84 1.40 -13.28
C LEU A 92 1.92 2.30 -12.02
N PRO A 93 2.04 1.70 -10.83
CA PRO A 93 1.69 0.31 -10.55
C PRO A 93 0.19 0.10 -10.82
N GLU A 94 -0.22 -1.09 -11.18
CA GLU A 94 -1.65 -1.40 -11.48
C GLU A 94 -2.57 -1.10 -10.31
N ALA A 95 -2.05 -1.27 -9.09
CA ALA A 95 -2.73 -0.88 -7.88
C ALA A 95 -1.74 -0.27 -6.86
N ARG A 96 -2.27 0.50 -5.91
CA ARG A 96 -1.48 1.05 -4.82
C ARG A 96 -1.32 0.00 -3.73
N VAL A 97 -0.39 -0.92 -3.94
CA VAL A 97 -0.01 -1.91 -2.93
C VAL A 97 0.92 -1.26 -1.91
N MET A 98 0.59 -1.33 -0.63
CA MET A 98 1.47 -0.84 0.44
C MET A 98 2.68 -1.80 0.58
N PRO A 99 3.91 -1.27 0.73
CA PRO A 99 5.06 -2.10 1.08
C PRO A 99 4.82 -2.82 2.41
N LEU A 100 4.89 -4.15 2.39
CA LEU A 100 4.63 -4.97 3.58
C LEU A 100 5.93 -5.31 4.32
N PRO A 101 5.88 -5.47 5.67
CA PRO A 101 6.99 -5.99 6.45
C PRO A 101 7.51 -7.32 5.91
N ALA A 102 8.81 -7.58 6.03
CA ALA A 102 9.43 -8.80 5.52
C ALA A 102 8.94 -10.07 6.24
N SER A 103 8.44 -9.92 7.47
CA SER A 103 7.87 -11.02 8.26
C SER A 103 6.46 -11.46 7.84
N VAL A 104 5.82 -10.77 6.89
CA VAL A 104 4.53 -11.18 6.33
C VAL A 104 4.75 -12.33 5.34
N PRO A 105 4.13 -13.51 5.55
CA PRO A 105 4.23 -14.64 4.62
C PRO A 105 3.74 -14.30 3.20
N ASP A 106 4.34 -14.93 2.21
CA ASP A 106 4.04 -14.66 0.80
C ASP A 106 2.57 -14.95 0.43
N GLU A 107 1.95 -15.98 1.00
CA GLU A 107 0.55 -16.30 0.75
C GLU A 107 -0.42 -15.19 1.22
N ILE A 108 -0.06 -14.52 2.33
CA ILE A 108 -0.82 -13.40 2.85
C ILE A 108 -0.58 -12.17 1.99
N ARG A 109 0.68 -11.93 1.58
CA ARG A 109 1.08 -10.86 0.67
C ARG A 109 0.33 -10.95 -0.65
N ILE A 110 0.36 -12.10 -1.31
CA ILE A 110 -0.34 -12.34 -2.58
C ILE A 110 -1.84 -12.08 -2.44
N THR A 111 -2.46 -12.61 -1.37
CA THR A 111 -3.89 -12.41 -1.13
C THR A 111 -4.26 -10.93 -0.92
N TYR A 112 -3.41 -10.16 -0.24
CA TYR A 112 -3.58 -8.72 -0.06
C TYR A 112 -3.44 -7.98 -1.41
N GLU A 113 -2.40 -8.29 -2.19
CA GLU A 113 -2.17 -7.69 -3.51
C GLU A 113 -3.35 -7.96 -4.46
N GLU A 114 -3.87 -9.18 -4.47
CA GLU A 114 -5.07 -9.54 -5.24
C GLU A 114 -6.30 -8.74 -4.77
N ALA A 115 -6.51 -8.57 -3.45
CA ALA A 115 -7.61 -7.76 -2.93
C ALA A 115 -7.52 -6.30 -3.40
N VAL A 116 -6.32 -5.72 -3.37
CA VAL A 116 -6.07 -4.34 -3.84
C VAL A 116 -6.31 -4.22 -5.35
N LEU A 117 -5.79 -5.15 -6.16
CA LEU A 117 -5.95 -5.15 -7.62
C LEU A 117 -7.41 -5.25 -8.04
N ILE A 118 -8.19 -6.13 -7.41
CA ILE A 118 -9.57 -6.37 -7.79
C ILE A 118 -10.55 -5.31 -7.26
N SER A 119 -10.14 -4.48 -6.28
CA SER A 119 -11.01 -3.48 -5.65
C SER A 119 -11.57 -2.45 -6.62
N GLU A 120 -10.82 -2.11 -7.68
CA GLU A 120 -11.24 -1.18 -8.72
C GLU A 120 -12.21 -1.82 -9.73
N ILE A 121 -12.32 -3.16 -9.72
CA ILE A 121 -13.15 -3.93 -10.67
C ILE A 121 -14.40 -4.45 -9.97
N SER A 122 -14.27 -5.00 -8.78
CA SER A 122 -15.35 -5.63 -8.04
C SER A 122 -15.18 -5.47 -6.53
N GLY A 123 -15.95 -4.60 -5.92
CA GLY A 123 -15.93 -4.41 -4.46
C GLY A 123 -16.25 -5.69 -3.70
N ARG A 124 -17.22 -6.50 -4.18
CA ARG A 124 -17.57 -7.79 -3.56
C ARG A 124 -16.40 -8.78 -3.58
N ALA A 125 -15.75 -8.92 -4.72
CA ALA A 125 -14.60 -9.81 -4.82
C ALA A 125 -13.44 -9.33 -3.93
N ALA A 126 -13.19 -8.02 -3.88
CA ALA A 126 -12.19 -7.44 -2.99
C ALA A 126 -12.50 -7.66 -1.52
N ALA A 127 -13.77 -7.51 -1.10
CA ALA A 127 -14.20 -7.78 0.27
C ALA A 127 -13.98 -9.26 0.66
N ALA A 128 -14.29 -10.19 -0.25
CA ALA A 128 -14.04 -11.61 -0.03
C ALA A 128 -12.53 -11.92 0.11
N MET A 129 -11.69 -11.28 -0.72
CA MET A 129 -10.24 -11.42 -0.65
C MET A 129 -9.66 -10.77 0.61
N ALA A 130 -10.16 -9.59 1.01
CA ALA A 130 -9.76 -8.94 2.27
C ALA A 130 -10.09 -9.84 3.48
N ARG A 131 -11.28 -10.46 3.50
CA ARG A 131 -11.66 -11.43 4.53
C ARG A 131 -10.72 -12.65 4.56
N ARG A 132 -10.36 -13.19 3.39
CA ARG A 132 -9.39 -14.29 3.28
C ARG A 132 -8.00 -13.86 3.79
N CYS A 133 -7.57 -12.65 3.44
CA CYS A 133 -6.33 -12.06 3.94
C CYS A 133 -6.35 -11.93 5.47
N LEU A 134 -7.43 -11.40 6.06
CA LEU A 134 -7.63 -11.34 7.51
C LEU A 134 -7.48 -12.71 8.16
N GLN A 135 -8.08 -13.75 7.59
CA GLN A 135 -7.94 -15.10 8.14
C GLN A 135 -6.49 -15.60 8.11
N GLY A 136 -5.75 -15.32 7.03
CA GLY A 136 -4.32 -15.62 6.93
C GLY A 136 -3.50 -14.89 7.99
N ILE A 137 -3.75 -13.59 8.17
CA ILE A 137 -3.11 -12.73 9.18
C ILE A 137 -3.35 -13.30 10.59
N VAL A 138 -4.61 -13.57 10.95
CA VAL A 138 -4.99 -14.09 12.27
C VAL A 138 -4.31 -15.44 12.55
N ARG A 139 -4.32 -16.36 11.59
CA ARG A 139 -3.65 -17.66 11.72
C ARG A 139 -2.16 -17.53 11.94
N ASN A 140 -1.50 -16.70 11.16
CA ASN A 140 -0.06 -16.53 11.21
C ASN A 140 0.40 -15.74 12.43
N PHE A 141 -0.17 -14.56 12.67
CA PHE A 141 0.27 -13.67 13.75
C PHE A 141 0.06 -14.28 15.14
N PHE A 142 -1.09 -14.93 15.36
CA PHE A 142 -1.42 -15.56 16.64
C PHE A 142 -0.99 -17.02 16.73
N ASN A 143 -0.38 -17.59 15.68
CA ASN A 143 0.06 -18.99 15.60
C ASN A 143 -1.07 -19.94 15.96
N ILE A 144 -2.24 -19.81 15.32
CA ILE A 144 -3.41 -20.66 15.61
C ILE A 144 -3.07 -22.11 15.31
N PRO A 145 -3.19 -23.02 16.30
CA PRO A 145 -2.95 -24.44 16.12
C PRO A 145 -3.86 -25.05 15.05
N GLN A 146 -3.37 -26.05 14.33
CA GLN A 146 -4.09 -26.63 13.20
C GLN A 146 -5.47 -27.17 13.58
N GLU A 147 -5.60 -27.77 14.77
CA GLU A 147 -6.84 -28.31 15.32
C GLU A 147 -7.87 -27.23 15.71
N LYS A 148 -7.45 -25.96 15.80
CA LYS A 148 -8.31 -24.80 16.06
C LYS A 148 -8.65 -24.01 14.79
N ARG A 149 -8.05 -24.39 13.66
CA ARG A 149 -8.34 -23.76 12.36
C ARG A 149 -9.68 -24.25 11.85
N GLY A 150 -10.47 -23.32 11.32
CA GLY A 150 -11.79 -23.61 10.79
C GLY A 150 -12.33 -22.39 10.03
N ASN A 151 -13.50 -21.92 10.44
CA ASN A 151 -14.01 -20.66 9.91
C ASN A 151 -13.42 -19.45 10.66
N LEU A 152 -13.36 -18.30 10.00
CA LEU A 152 -12.78 -17.08 10.55
C LEU A 152 -13.42 -16.67 11.89
N GLY A 153 -14.73 -16.87 12.07
CA GLY A 153 -15.41 -16.53 13.33
C GLY A 153 -14.91 -17.32 14.53
N ALA A 154 -14.72 -18.63 14.38
CA ALA A 154 -14.17 -19.47 15.43
C ALA A 154 -12.71 -19.12 15.76
N GLU A 155 -11.90 -18.84 14.72
CA GLU A 155 -10.50 -18.45 14.87
C GLU A 155 -10.37 -17.09 15.57
N LEU A 156 -11.19 -16.11 15.21
CA LEU A 156 -11.24 -14.81 15.90
C LEU A 156 -11.68 -14.97 17.35
N SER A 157 -12.70 -15.75 17.63
CA SER A 157 -13.15 -16.01 19.00
C SER A 157 -12.04 -16.61 19.87
N PHE A 158 -11.19 -17.46 19.31
CA PHE A 158 -10.06 -18.07 20.01
C PHE A 158 -8.97 -17.04 20.41
N VAL A 159 -8.85 -15.92 19.69
CA VAL A 159 -7.83 -14.91 19.95
C VAL A 159 -8.38 -13.59 20.48
N LYS A 160 -9.69 -13.49 20.73
CA LYS A 160 -10.40 -12.26 21.09
C LYS A 160 -9.69 -11.49 22.21
N ASP A 161 -9.35 -12.16 23.31
CA ASP A 161 -8.75 -11.52 24.49
C ASP A 161 -7.31 -11.02 24.27
N ARG A 162 -6.75 -11.27 23.08
CA ARG A 162 -5.40 -10.86 22.67
C ARG A 162 -5.41 -9.71 21.68
N ILE A 163 -6.59 -9.24 21.29
CA ILE A 163 -6.82 -8.16 20.32
C ILE A 163 -7.33 -6.94 21.11
N ASP A 164 -6.84 -5.77 20.70
CA ASP A 164 -7.34 -4.50 21.24
C ASP A 164 -8.86 -4.37 21.00
N PRO A 165 -9.65 -3.89 21.97
CA PRO A 165 -11.11 -3.79 21.83
C PRO A 165 -11.59 -2.98 20.62
N ASP A 166 -10.96 -1.82 20.35
CA ASP A 166 -11.36 -0.95 19.24
C ASP A 166 -11.06 -1.64 17.91
N LEU A 167 -9.88 -2.25 17.80
CA LEU A 167 -9.49 -3.02 16.63
C LEU A 167 -10.37 -4.28 16.44
N TRP A 168 -10.87 -4.84 17.53
CA TRP A 168 -11.79 -5.97 17.47
C TRP A 168 -13.11 -5.60 16.77
N GLU A 169 -13.67 -4.44 17.04
CA GLU A 169 -14.91 -3.97 16.40
C GLU A 169 -14.71 -3.79 14.89
N ASP A 170 -13.59 -3.20 14.50
CA ASP A 170 -13.23 -3.03 13.08
C ASP A 170 -13.07 -4.38 12.37
N ILE A 171 -12.42 -5.35 13.01
CA ILE A 171 -12.26 -6.71 12.49
C ILE A 171 -13.62 -7.42 12.32
N GLN A 172 -14.56 -7.25 13.25
CA GLN A 172 -15.90 -7.82 13.11
C GLN A 172 -16.66 -7.18 11.94
N THR A 173 -16.48 -5.89 11.72
CA THR A 173 -17.04 -5.17 10.57
C THR A 173 -16.51 -5.73 9.25
N LEU A 174 -15.18 -5.86 9.10
CA LEU A 174 -14.57 -6.46 7.91
C LEU A 174 -15.08 -7.89 7.67
N ARG A 175 -15.13 -8.69 8.72
CA ARG A 175 -15.65 -10.07 8.63
C ARG A 175 -17.06 -10.09 8.09
N SER A 176 -17.96 -9.23 8.60
CA SER A 176 -19.37 -9.19 8.21
C SER A 176 -19.56 -8.75 6.76
N VAL A 177 -18.87 -7.71 6.33
CA VAL A 177 -18.92 -7.22 4.93
C VAL A 177 -18.29 -8.25 3.99
N GLY A 178 -17.19 -8.90 4.39
CA GLY A 178 -16.55 -9.96 3.61
C GLY A 178 -17.44 -11.21 3.47
N ASP A 179 -18.28 -11.54 4.46
CA ASP A 179 -19.28 -12.59 4.36
C ASP A 179 -20.35 -12.28 3.30
N ILE A 180 -20.82 -11.02 3.22
CA ILE A 180 -21.74 -10.53 2.18
C ILE A 180 -21.12 -10.70 0.79
N GLY A 181 -19.84 -10.35 0.63
CA GLY A 181 -19.12 -10.48 -0.65
C GLY A 181 -18.91 -11.93 -1.10
N ALA A 182 -18.81 -12.87 -0.17
CA ALA A 182 -18.45 -14.27 -0.43
C ALA A 182 -19.67 -15.21 -0.60
N HIS A 183 -20.82 -14.89 -0.02
CA HIS A 183 -21.98 -15.76 -0.01
C HIS A 183 -23.13 -15.20 -0.84
N MET A 184 -23.77 -16.04 -1.65
CA MET A 184 -25.08 -15.72 -2.21
C MET A 184 -26.12 -15.82 -1.11
N ASP A 185 -26.96 -14.80 -0.97
CA ASP A 185 -28.13 -14.88 -0.10
C ASP A 185 -29.11 -15.97 -0.60
N LYS A 186 -29.92 -16.52 0.29
CA LYS A 186 -30.92 -17.55 -0.07
C LYS A 186 -31.89 -17.10 -1.15
N ASN A 187 -32.06 -15.79 -1.34
CA ASN A 187 -32.81 -15.18 -2.44
C ASN A 187 -31.84 -14.62 -3.48
N VAL A 188 -31.74 -15.29 -4.62
CA VAL A 188 -30.90 -14.89 -5.77
C VAL A 188 -31.21 -13.47 -6.26
N ASP A 189 -32.40 -12.95 -5.96
CA ASP A 189 -32.88 -11.64 -6.39
C ASP A 189 -32.40 -10.47 -5.50
N GLN A 190 -31.75 -10.73 -4.36
CA GLN A 190 -31.19 -9.70 -3.46
C GLN A 190 -29.68 -9.78 -3.45
N ILE A 191 -29.05 -9.09 -4.39
CA ILE A 191 -27.60 -8.90 -4.40
C ILE A 191 -27.30 -7.68 -3.53
N ILE A 192 -26.71 -7.90 -2.36
CA ILE A 192 -26.12 -6.81 -1.57
C ILE A 192 -24.79 -6.46 -2.23
N ASP A 193 -24.71 -5.25 -2.77
CA ASP A 193 -23.49 -4.77 -3.41
C ASP A 193 -22.49 -4.25 -2.38
N VAL A 194 -21.20 -4.39 -2.68
CA VAL A 194 -20.10 -3.75 -1.95
C VAL A 194 -19.45 -2.78 -2.93
N SER A 195 -19.57 -1.50 -2.63
CA SER A 195 -18.99 -0.46 -3.46
C SER A 195 -17.46 -0.50 -3.44
N PRO A 196 -16.79 0.03 -4.48
CA PRO A 196 -15.33 0.16 -4.48
C PRO A 196 -14.78 0.94 -3.27
N GLN A 197 -15.56 1.91 -2.76
CA GLN A 197 -15.17 2.69 -1.58
C GLN A 197 -15.18 1.85 -0.32
N GLU A 198 -16.23 1.05 -0.11
CA GLU A 198 -16.30 0.12 1.03
C GLU A 198 -15.19 -0.92 0.96
N ALA A 199 -14.92 -1.47 -0.22
CA ALA A 199 -13.80 -2.39 -0.41
C ALA A 199 -12.44 -1.76 -0.06
N ARG A 200 -12.23 -0.49 -0.43
CA ARG A 200 -11.00 0.24 -0.04
C ARG A 200 -10.89 0.38 1.48
N SER A 201 -11.96 0.72 2.18
CA SER A 201 -11.93 0.81 3.65
C SER A 201 -11.59 -0.52 4.32
N LEU A 202 -12.06 -1.66 3.75
CA LEU A 202 -11.67 -2.99 4.23
C LEU A 202 -10.19 -3.28 4.01
N ILE A 203 -9.63 -2.84 2.88
CA ILE A 203 -8.20 -2.97 2.57
C ILE A 203 -7.37 -2.08 3.51
N GLU A 204 -7.79 -0.85 3.78
CA GLU A 204 -7.14 0.05 4.74
C GLU A 204 -7.07 -0.56 6.15
N LEU A 205 -8.11 -1.27 6.58
CA LEU A 205 -8.06 -2.03 7.84
C LEU A 205 -7.02 -3.15 7.80
N ILE A 206 -6.91 -3.90 6.71
CA ILE A 206 -5.86 -4.92 6.53
C ILE A 206 -4.46 -4.26 6.60
N GLU A 207 -4.28 -3.09 6.01
CA GLU A 207 -3.04 -2.32 6.07
C GLU A 207 -2.71 -1.88 7.50
N THR A 208 -3.72 -1.49 8.27
CA THR A 208 -3.58 -1.18 9.71
C THR A 208 -3.10 -2.40 10.50
N LEU A 209 -3.66 -3.58 10.23
CA LEU A 209 -3.21 -4.82 10.89
C LEU A 209 -1.74 -5.16 10.55
N PHE A 210 -1.29 -4.93 9.31
CA PHE A 210 0.11 -5.10 8.97
C PHE A 210 1.02 -4.12 9.72
N ALA A 211 0.61 -2.87 9.87
CA ALA A 211 1.38 -1.86 10.59
C ALA A 211 1.46 -2.17 12.09
N GLU A 212 0.33 -2.46 12.73
CA GLU A 212 0.27 -2.66 14.18
C GLU A 212 0.81 -4.00 14.64
N TRP A 213 0.58 -5.05 13.87
CA TRP A 213 0.98 -6.39 14.29
C TRP A 213 2.37 -6.76 13.77
N TYR A 214 2.62 -6.64 12.47
CA TYR A 214 3.89 -7.08 11.87
C TYR A 214 4.98 -6.02 11.98
N ALA A 215 4.75 -4.80 11.48
CA ALA A 215 5.77 -3.76 11.50
C ALA A 215 6.16 -3.34 12.93
N ALA A 216 5.18 -3.22 13.84
CA ALA A 216 5.46 -2.93 15.24
C ALA A 216 6.23 -4.06 15.93
N LYS A 217 5.95 -5.33 15.61
CA LYS A 217 6.70 -6.49 16.13
C LYS A 217 8.14 -6.48 15.63
N GLU A 218 8.37 -6.24 14.33
CA GLU A 218 9.72 -6.10 13.77
C GLU A 218 10.50 -4.94 14.41
N LYS A 219 9.87 -3.79 14.57
CA LYS A 219 10.48 -2.63 15.23
C LYS A 219 10.88 -2.93 16.66
N ARG A 220 10.02 -3.61 17.43
CA ARG A 220 10.33 -4.03 18.80
C ARG A 220 11.51 -5.02 18.84
N ALA A 221 11.56 -5.98 17.91
CA ALA A 221 12.66 -6.94 17.81
C ALA A 221 13.98 -6.24 17.52
N LYS A 222 14.04 -5.35 16.53
CA LYS A 222 15.24 -4.54 16.21
C LYS A 222 15.71 -3.69 17.39
N ASN A 223 14.77 -3.02 18.07
CA ASN A 223 15.10 -2.22 19.25
C ASN A 223 15.69 -3.08 20.39
N LYS A 224 15.12 -4.28 20.61
CA LYS A 224 15.62 -5.22 21.62
C LYS A 224 17.04 -5.68 21.30
N GLU A 225 17.33 -6.02 20.04
CA GLU A 225 18.66 -6.41 19.58
C GLU A 225 19.68 -5.29 19.79
N ALA A 226 19.33 -4.05 19.40
CA ALA A 226 20.17 -2.88 19.59
C ALA A 226 20.49 -2.64 21.07
N LEU A 227 19.50 -2.72 21.95
CA LEU A 227 19.70 -2.59 23.40
C LEU A 227 20.60 -3.71 23.97
N GLN A 228 20.41 -4.94 23.50
CA GLN A 228 21.26 -6.07 23.91
C GLN A 228 22.71 -5.88 23.47
N GLN A 229 22.93 -5.34 22.26
CA GLN A 229 24.26 -5.03 21.75
C GLN A 229 24.95 -3.98 22.61
N ILE A 230 24.29 -2.86 22.89
CA ILE A 230 24.79 -1.80 23.78
C ILE A 230 25.15 -2.38 25.15
N PHE A 231 24.31 -3.23 25.73
CA PHE A 231 24.57 -3.87 27.03
C PHE A 231 25.81 -4.75 27.00
N ARG A 232 26.01 -5.56 25.95
CA ARG A 232 27.20 -6.42 25.78
C ARG A 232 28.48 -5.58 25.70
N GLU A 233 28.47 -4.52 24.89
CA GLU A 233 29.59 -3.61 24.70
C GLU A 233 29.98 -2.92 26.00
N LYS A 234 29.02 -2.38 26.77
CA LYS A 234 29.25 -1.75 28.06
C LYS A 234 29.78 -2.72 29.10
N ARG A 235 29.25 -3.95 29.11
CA ARG A 235 29.73 -4.99 30.04
C ARG A 235 31.14 -5.44 29.70
N GLN A 236 31.51 -5.51 28.42
CA GLN A 236 32.88 -5.82 28.01
C GLN A 236 33.83 -4.70 28.40
N ALA A 237 33.52 -3.43 28.10
CA ALA A 237 34.33 -2.28 28.50
C ALA A 237 34.55 -2.20 30.02
N GLN A 238 33.56 -2.58 30.85
CA GLN A 238 33.70 -2.66 32.29
C GLN A 238 34.67 -3.76 32.73
N LYS A 239 34.70 -4.90 32.06
CA LYS A 239 35.64 -5.97 32.34
C LYS A 239 37.08 -5.54 31.99
N ASP A 240 37.25 -4.99 30.79
CA ASP A 240 38.53 -4.53 30.27
C ASP A 240 39.13 -3.44 31.20
N ALA A 241 38.31 -2.50 31.66
CA ALA A 241 38.71 -1.47 32.61
C ALA A 241 39.14 -2.04 34.00
N LYS A 242 38.44 -3.08 34.46
CA LYS A 242 38.81 -3.76 35.73
C LYS A 242 40.12 -4.55 35.61
N GLU A 243 40.37 -5.19 34.48
CA GLU A 243 41.60 -5.92 34.20
C GLU A 243 42.78 -4.96 34.07
N ALA A 244 42.62 -3.84 33.34
CA ALA A 244 43.64 -2.79 33.24
C ALA A 244 43.98 -2.18 34.61
N GLY A 245 42.97 -1.94 35.45
CA GLY A 245 43.19 -1.44 36.83
C GLY A 245 43.93 -2.41 37.74
N LYS A 246 43.76 -3.71 37.60
CA LYS A 246 44.53 -4.74 38.33
C LYS A 246 45.98 -4.79 37.90
N SER A 247 46.25 -4.75 36.61
CA SER A 247 47.60 -4.75 36.04
C SER A 247 48.45 -3.54 36.47
N THR A 248 47.79 -2.41 36.73
CA THR A 248 48.47 -1.18 37.20
C THR A 248 48.83 -1.24 38.69
N VAL A 249 48.10 -1.98 39.51
CA VAL A 249 48.36 -2.14 40.94
C VAL A 249 49.48 -3.14 41.19
N GLU A 250 49.57 -4.23 40.45
CA GLU A 250 50.65 -5.24 40.56
C GLU A 250 52.00 -4.71 40.07
N GLY A 251 52.08 -3.70 39.22
CA GLY A 251 53.35 -3.08 38.76
C GLY A 251 53.91 -1.96 39.68
N ILE A 252 53.27 -1.66 40.81
CA ILE A 252 53.71 -0.64 41.78
C ILE A 252 54.33 -1.28 43.05
N GLU A 253 54.20 -2.61 43.20
CA GLU A 253 54.76 -3.35 44.36
C GLU A 253 56.11 -4.03 44.08
N GLU A 254 56.72 -3.83 42.91
CA GLU A 254 58.12 -4.17 42.62
C GLU A 254 58.98 -2.89 42.61
#